data_3d530ea9936b5273bf84f70b0d483742
#
_entry.id   3d530ea9936b5273bf84f70b0d483742
#
_cell.length_a   1.000
_cell.length_b   1.000
_cell.length_c   1.000
_cell.angle_alpha   90.00
_cell.angle_beta   90.00
_cell.angle_gamma   90.00
#
_symmetry.space_group_name_H-M   'P 1'
#
loop_
_entity.id
_entity.type
_entity.pdbx_description
1 polymer ?
#
loop_
_entity_poly.entity_id
_entity_poly.type
_entity_poly.pdbx_seq_one_letter_code
_entity_poly.pdbx_strand_id
1 'polypeptide(L)'
;MFHLEHRVRVFVFQVLDRRVEYLLLRHKPRAEWPLGPVVGPVTPGEQLEDAIRREVHAETGLRRPVHLMELLAPQKDLFGDIGVVEWPFAWQAGTPSEPVLQLKPGPMIGELQWLSFDAAFQELELSADRDALVRLQLTLQ
;
A
#
# COMPACT_ATOMS: atom_id res chain seq x y z
N MET A 1 9.60 -12.15 -27.10
CA MET A 1 8.62 -11.07 -26.97
C MET A 1 8.71 -10.46 -25.58
N PHE A 2 8.79 -9.15 -25.50
CA PHE A 2 8.83 -8.46 -24.21
C PHE A 2 7.45 -8.42 -23.58
N HIS A 3 7.35 -8.81 -22.30
CA HIS A 3 6.11 -8.79 -21.56
C HIS A 3 6.20 -7.82 -20.40
N LEU A 4 5.22 -6.94 -20.27
CA LEU A 4 5.18 -5.92 -19.24
C LEU A 4 4.01 -6.16 -18.30
N GLU A 5 4.31 -6.32 -17.00
CA GLU A 5 3.30 -6.44 -15.96
C GLU A 5 3.24 -5.13 -15.16
N HIS A 6 2.03 -4.75 -14.78
CA HIS A 6 1.79 -3.59 -13.93
C HIS A 6 1.26 -4.03 -12.58
N ARG A 7 1.78 -3.41 -11.52
CA ARG A 7 1.34 -3.64 -10.14
C ARG A 7 1.11 -2.31 -9.45
N VAL A 8 0.19 -2.29 -8.51
CA VAL A 8 0.00 -1.16 -7.61
C VAL A 8 0.63 -1.49 -6.26
N ARG A 9 1.21 -0.46 -5.62
CA ARG A 9 1.71 -0.53 -4.24
C ARG A 9 1.04 0.59 -3.49
N VAL A 10 0.18 0.23 -2.52
CA VAL A 10 -0.69 1.21 -1.88
C VAL A 10 -0.37 1.31 -0.40
N PHE A 11 0.05 2.49 0.02
CA PHE A 11 0.32 2.80 1.42
C PHE A 11 -0.95 3.37 2.04
N VAL A 12 -1.63 2.55 2.83
CA VAL A 12 -2.86 2.93 3.51
C VAL A 12 -2.48 3.62 4.83
N PHE A 13 -3.08 4.79 5.08
CA PHE A 13 -2.81 5.55 6.29
C PHE A 13 -4.07 6.21 6.82
N GLN A 14 -4.03 6.62 8.08
CA GLN A 14 -5.06 7.49 8.65
C GLN A 14 -4.42 8.61 9.43
N VAL A 15 -5.07 9.77 9.38
CA VAL A 15 -4.65 10.95 10.12
C VAL A 15 -5.49 11.04 11.38
N LEU A 16 -4.86 10.99 12.53
CA LEU A 16 -5.49 11.15 13.83
C LEU A 16 -5.10 12.52 14.42
N ASP A 17 -5.60 12.85 15.60
CA ASP A 17 -5.46 14.21 16.12
C ASP A 17 -4.03 14.72 16.19
N ARG A 18 -3.08 13.88 16.57
CA ARG A 18 -1.69 14.33 16.73
C ARG A 18 -0.69 13.37 16.11
N ARG A 19 -1.18 12.45 15.28
CA ARG A 19 -0.31 11.45 14.69
C ARG A 19 -0.91 10.88 13.41
N VAL A 20 -0.06 10.31 12.61
CA VAL A 20 -0.44 9.54 11.44
C VAL A 20 -0.11 8.08 11.72
N GLU A 21 -1.01 7.19 11.38
CA GLU A 21 -0.77 5.76 11.45
C GLU A 21 -0.77 5.16 10.06
N TYR A 22 0.16 4.25 9.84
CA TYR A 22 0.34 3.56 8.56
C TYR A 22 -0.04 2.10 8.72
N LEU A 23 -0.80 1.57 7.76
CA LEU A 23 -1.23 0.18 7.79
C LEU A 23 -0.26 -0.68 6.98
N LEU A 24 0.36 -1.63 7.65
CA LEU A 24 1.18 -2.62 6.98
C LEU A 24 0.60 -4.01 7.20
N LEU A 25 0.85 -4.89 6.25
CA LEU A 25 0.27 -6.23 6.29
C LEU A 25 1.26 -7.30 5.84
N ARG A 26 0.93 -8.55 6.18
CA ARG A 26 1.67 -9.75 5.79
C ARG A 26 0.67 -10.84 5.43
N HIS A 27 0.94 -11.58 4.36
CA HIS A 27 0.13 -12.72 3.94
C HIS A 27 0.48 -13.97 4.75
N LYS A 28 -0.52 -14.82 5.00
CA LYS A 28 -0.36 -16.05 5.80
C LYS A 28 0.76 -16.97 5.34
N PRO A 29 0.89 -17.27 4.03
CA PRO A 29 1.95 -18.19 3.59
C PRO A 29 3.36 -17.62 3.71
N ARG A 30 3.50 -16.37 4.12
CA ARG A 30 4.77 -15.64 4.15
C ARG A 30 5.04 -15.05 5.52
N ALA A 31 4.80 -15.85 6.57
CA ALA A 31 4.92 -15.38 7.95
C ALA A 31 6.33 -14.83 8.29
N GLU A 32 7.37 -15.29 7.60
CA GLU A 32 8.74 -14.82 7.80
C GLU A 32 9.09 -13.58 6.98
N TRP A 33 8.19 -13.15 6.10
CA TRP A 33 8.43 -11.94 5.31
C TRP A 33 8.12 -10.70 6.13
N PRO A 34 8.76 -9.57 5.81
CA PRO A 34 8.45 -8.32 6.50
C PRO A 34 7.03 -7.84 6.18
N LEU A 35 6.51 -7.00 7.05
CA LEU A 35 5.27 -6.30 6.78
C LEU A 35 5.48 -5.32 5.62
N GLY A 36 4.44 -5.10 4.83
CA GLY A 36 4.52 -4.21 3.68
C GLY A 36 3.19 -3.58 3.32
N PRO A 37 3.18 -2.75 2.28
CA PRO A 37 1.95 -2.13 1.78
C PRO A 37 1.05 -3.15 1.07
N VAL A 38 -0.14 -2.70 0.65
CA VAL A 38 -1.00 -3.48 -0.23
C VAL A 38 -0.37 -3.51 -1.62
N VAL A 39 -0.15 -4.72 -2.14
CA VAL A 39 0.46 -4.91 -3.47
C VAL A 39 -0.41 -5.86 -4.28
N GLY A 40 -0.67 -5.52 -5.53
CA GLY A 40 -1.40 -6.41 -6.39
C GLY A 40 -1.28 -6.07 -7.87
N PRO A 41 -1.68 -7.00 -8.74
CA PRO A 41 -1.58 -6.80 -10.18
C PRO A 41 -2.67 -5.84 -10.70
N VAL A 42 -2.35 -5.20 -11.81
CA VAL A 42 -3.33 -4.49 -12.63
C VAL A 42 -3.69 -5.44 -13.76
N THR A 43 -4.97 -5.80 -13.86
CA THR A 43 -5.40 -6.72 -14.92
C THR A 43 -5.47 -5.99 -16.27
N PRO A 44 -5.32 -6.71 -17.39
CA PRO A 44 -5.38 -6.09 -18.72
C PRO A 44 -6.68 -5.31 -18.91
N GLY A 45 -6.56 -4.05 -19.34
CA GLY A 45 -7.70 -3.17 -19.53
C GLY A 45 -8.24 -2.48 -18.29
N GLU A 46 -7.75 -2.83 -17.13
CA GLU A 46 -8.14 -2.21 -15.85
C GLU A 46 -7.39 -0.90 -15.65
N GLN A 47 -8.09 0.11 -15.11
CA GLN A 47 -7.44 1.36 -14.76
C GLN A 47 -6.75 1.23 -13.40
N LEU A 48 -5.70 2.03 -13.17
CA LEU A 48 -4.95 1.98 -11.91
C LEU A 48 -5.84 2.18 -10.70
N GLU A 49 -6.74 3.16 -10.74
CA GLU A 49 -7.63 3.45 -9.62
C GLU A 49 -8.54 2.26 -9.27
N ASP A 50 -9.04 1.57 -10.29
CA ASP A 50 -9.88 0.39 -10.08
C ASP A 50 -9.08 -0.76 -9.48
N ALA A 51 -7.85 -0.97 -9.94
CA ALA A 51 -6.96 -1.98 -9.36
C ALA A 51 -6.66 -1.68 -7.90
N ILE A 52 -6.39 -0.42 -7.57
CA ILE A 52 -6.13 0.03 -6.20
C ILE A 52 -7.32 -0.28 -5.31
N ARG A 53 -8.53 0.10 -5.73
CA ARG A 53 -9.74 -0.12 -4.95
C ARG A 53 -10.02 -1.60 -4.74
N ARG A 54 -9.83 -2.39 -5.77
CA ARG A 54 -10.04 -3.85 -5.72
C ARG A 54 -9.07 -4.49 -4.72
N GLU A 55 -7.78 -4.15 -4.82
CA GLU A 55 -6.76 -4.74 -3.97
C GLU A 55 -6.90 -4.30 -2.51
N VAL A 56 -7.11 -3.01 -2.27
CA VAL A 56 -7.29 -2.51 -0.90
C VAL A 56 -8.53 -3.11 -0.25
N HIS A 57 -9.62 -3.21 -1.00
CA HIS A 57 -10.84 -3.83 -0.49
C HIS A 57 -10.64 -5.32 -0.16
N ALA A 58 -9.97 -6.05 -1.06
CA ALA A 58 -9.73 -7.48 -0.85
C ALA A 58 -8.87 -7.75 0.38
N GLU A 59 -7.89 -6.90 0.64
CA GLU A 59 -6.92 -7.12 1.72
C GLU A 59 -7.37 -6.53 3.07
N THR A 60 -8.11 -5.44 3.06
CA THR A 60 -8.43 -4.68 4.28
C THR A 60 -9.91 -4.48 4.55
N GLY A 61 -10.76 -4.69 3.56
CA GLY A 61 -12.19 -4.40 3.64
C GLY A 61 -12.56 -2.94 3.40
N LEU A 62 -11.59 -2.06 3.24
CA LEU A 62 -11.85 -0.65 2.97
C LEU A 62 -12.39 -0.48 1.55
N ARG A 63 -13.37 0.40 1.37
CA ARG A 63 -14.06 0.56 0.08
C ARG A 63 -13.69 1.85 -0.65
N ARG A 64 -13.60 2.96 0.08
CA ARG A 64 -13.36 4.27 -0.51
C ARG A 64 -12.33 5.03 0.30
N PRO A 65 -11.35 5.65 -0.38
CA PRO A 65 -10.42 6.52 0.32
C PRO A 65 -11.06 7.87 0.60
N VAL A 66 -10.66 8.49 1.70
CA VAL A 66 -10.90 9.91 1.93
C VAL A 66 -10.14 10.70 0.86
N HIS A 67 -8.94 10.24 0.58
CA HIS A 67 -8.07 10.85 -0.42
C HIS A 67 -7.13 9.79 -0.99
N LEU A 68 -6.92 9.81 -2.30
CA LEU A 68 -6.01 8.92 -3.01
C LEU A 68 -5.01 9.78 -3.77
N MET A 69 -3.72 9.53 -3.59
CA MET A 69 -2.69 10.33 -4.23
C MET A 69 -1.54 9.48 -4.74
N GLU A 70 -0.92 9.94 -5.83
CA GLU A 70 0.31 9.34 -6.31
C GLU A 70 1.45 9.75 -5.39
N LEU A 71 2.35 8.83 -5.10
CA LEU A 71 3.49 9.09 -4.23
C LEU A 71 4.77 9.38 -5.00
N LEU A 72 5.11 8.49 -5.91
CA LEU A 72 6.35 8.53 -6.66
C LEU A 72 6.08 8.19 -8.11
N ALA A 73 7.05 8.47 -8.99
CA ALA A 73 7.01 7.97 -10.34
C ALA A 73 7.00 6.45 -10.33
N PRO A 74 6.39 5.81 -11.34
CA PRO A 74 6.40 4.35 -11.40
C PRO A 74 7.82 3.81 -11.43
N GLN A 75 8.02 2.71 -10.70
CA GLN A 75 9.30 2.02 -10.62
C GLN A 75 9.32 0.87 -11.62
N LYS A 76 10.39 0.76 -12.39
CA LYS A 76 10.51 -0.24 -13.46
C LYS A 76 11.65 -1.19 -13.16
N ASP A 77 11.35 -2.48 -13.23
CA ASP A 77 12.34 -3.54 -13.12
C ASP A 77 12.24 -4.46 -14.32
N LEU A 78 13.40 -4.82 -14.88
CA LEU A 78 13.47 -5.70 -16.05
C LEU A 78 14.15 -7.01 -15.68
N PHE A 79 13.51 -8.11 -16.04
CA PHE A 79 14.02 -9.47 -15.80
C PHE A 79 13.94 -10.24 -17.12
N GLY A 80 15.00 -10.15 -17.95
CA GLY A 80 14.99 -10.78 -19.25
C GLY A 80 13.90 -10.20 -20.15
N ASP A 81 12.93 -11.04 -20.53
CA ASP A 81 11.80 -10.63 -21.38
C ASP A 81 10.62 -10.10 -20.57
N ILE A 82 10.72 -10.07 -19.25
CA ILE A 82 9.66 -9.64 -18.35
C ILE A 82 10.04 -8.30 -17.72
N GLY A 83 9.15 -7.33 -17.84
CA GLY A 83 9.27 -6.07 -17.12
C GLY A 83 8.14 -5.95 -16.12
N VAL A 84 8.44 -5.39 -14.95
CA VAL A 84 7.45 -5.07 -13.92
C VAL A 84 7.47 -3.58 -13.68
N VAL A 85 6.29 -2.96 -13.77
CA VAL A 85 6.12 -1.54 -13.43
C VAL A 85 5.26 -1.48 -12.17
N GLU A 86 5.80 -0.86 -11.13
CA GLU A 86 5.07 -0.69 -9.88
C GLU A 86 4.66 0.76 -9.71
N TRP A 87 3.41 0.98 -9.33
CA TRP A 87 2.78 2.29 -9.21
C TRP A 87 2.49 2.58 -7.74
N PRO A 88 3.32 3.42 -7.08
CA PRO A 88 3.12 3.70 -5.66
C PRO A 88 2.07 4.79 -5.44
N PHE A 89 1.08 4.47 -4.61
CA PHE A 89 -0.02 5.36 -4.23
C PHE A 89 -0.18 5.40 -2.72
N ALA A 90 -0.80 6.47 -2.23
CA ALA A 90 -1.22 6.58 -0.85
C ALA A 90 -2.74 6.65 -0.77
N TRP A 91 -3.31 5.93 0.18
CA TRP A 91 -4.74 5.83 0.42
C TRP A 91 -5.04 6.30 1.84
N GLN A 92 -5.66 7.46 1.96
CA GLN A 92 -6.10 7.94 3.27
C GLN A 92 -7.41 7.25 3.65
N ALA A 93 -7.38 6.45 4.71
CA ALA A 93 -8.52 5.66 5.12
C ALA A 93 -9.37 6.35 6.19
N GLY A 94 -8.78 7.23 7.00
CA GLY A 94 -9.50 7.86 8.09
C GLY A 94 -8.97 9.25 8.42
N THR A 95 -9.81 10.01 9.12
CA THR A 95 -9.53 11.36 9.62
C THR A 95 -9.77 11.39 11.12
N PRO A 96 -9.38 12.49 11.82
CA PRO A 96 -9.68 12.60 13.25
C PRO A 96 -11.16 12.50 13.58
N SER A 97 -12.04 13.03 12.72
CA SER A 97 -13.49 12.95 12.93
C SER A 97 -14.08 11.62 12.52
N GLU A 98 -13.44 10.91 11.60
CA GLU A 98 -13.89 9.60 11.12
C GLU A 98 -12.72 8.62 11.06
N PRO A 99 -12.21 8.19 12.23
CA PRO A 99 -11.11 7.23 12.24
C PRO A 99 -11.59 5.85 11.80
N VAL A 100 -10.66 5.04 11.31
CA VAL A 100 -10.97 3.65 10.96
C VAL A 100 -11.17 2.86 12.25
N LEU A 101 -12.38 2.36 12.47
CA LEU A 101 -12.71 1.62 13.68
C LEU A 101 -12.47 0.13 13.54
N GLN A 102 -12.61 -0.40 12.32
CA GLN A 102 -12.51 -1.84 12.10
C GLN A 102 -12.06 -2.13 10.66
N LEU A 103 -11.14 -3.07 10.54
CA LEU A 103 -10.72 -3.62 9.26
C LEU A 103 -11.29 -5.03 9.11
N LYS A 104 -11.49 -5.45 7.85
CA LYS A 104 -11.91 -6.81 7.53
C LYS A 104 -10.81 -7.44 6.68
N PRO A 105 -9.81 -8.07 7.32
CA PRO A 105 -8.73 -8.67 6.56
C PRO A 105 -9.24 -9.78 5.64
N GLY A 106 -8.66 -9.83 4.44
CA GLY A 106 -8.97 -10.89 3.49
C GLY A 106 -8.48 -12.25 4.00
N PRO A 107 -8.93 -13.34 3.34
CA PRO A 107 -8.63 -14.70 3.82
C PRO A 107 -7.15 -15.06 3.81
N MET A 108 -6.35 -14.38 2.99
CA MET A 108 -4.92 -14.64 2.90
C MET A 108 -4.07 -13.77 3.82
N ILE A 109 -4.69 -12.88 4.56
CA ILE A 109 -3.97 -11.95 5.43
C ILE A 109 -3.70 -12.61 6.78
N GLY A 110 -2.42 -12.68 7.15
CA GLY A 110 -2.00 -13.20 8.44
C GLY A 110 -1.84 -12.13 9.51
N GLU A 111 -1.50 -10.91 9.09
CA GLU A 111 -1.26 -9.82 10.02
C GLU A 111 -1.59 -8.48 9.38
N LEU A 112 -2.27 -7.63 10.14
CA LEU A 112 -2.52 -6.22 9.80
C LEU A 112 -2.16 -5.40 11.03
N GLN A 113 -1.35 -4.35 10.85
CA GLN A 113 -0.97 -3.48 11.97
C GLN A 113 -1.01 -2.02 11.55
N TRP A 114 -1.63 -1.18 12.39
CA TRP A 114 -1.47 0.26 12.33
C TRP A 114 -0.19 0.63 13.09
N LEU A 115 0.73 1.31 12.42
CA LEU A 115 2.04 1.62 12.98
C LEU A 115 2.34 3.11 12.88
N SER A 116 3.10 3.62 13.84
CA SER A 116 3.69 4.95 13.75
C SER A 116 4.66 4.99 12.57
N PHE A 117 5.07 6.20 12.18
CA PHE A 117 6.08 6.34 11.13
C PHE A 117 7.35 5.56 11.45
N ASP A 118 7.88 5.73 12.66
CA ASP A 118 9.14 5.08 13.05
C ASP A 118 9.03 3.56 12.99
N ALA A 119 7.95 3.01 13.54
CA ALA A 119 7.73 1.57 13.55
C ALA A 119 7.54 1.03 12.13
N ALA A 120 6.75 1.73 11.30
CA ALA A 120 6.53 1.33 9.92
C ALA A 120 7.84 1.37 9.11
N PHE A 121 8.63 2.42 9.30
CA PHE A 121 9.92 2.54 8.61
C PHE A 121 10.86 1.38 8.95
N GLN A 122 10.88 0.96 10.23
CA GLN A 122 11.70 -0.18 10.64
C GLN A 122 11.22 -1.51 10.06
N GLU A 123 9.91 -1.67 9.94
CA GLU A 123 9.34 -2.92 9.40
C GLU A 123 9.53 -3.08 7.91
N LEU A 124 9.59 -1.98 7.16
CA LEU A 124 9.76 -2.02 5.71
C LEU A 124 11.21 -2.37 5.38
N GLU A 125 11.43 -3.42 4.58
CA GLU A 125 12.77 -3.81 4.14
C GLU A 125 13.20 -3.21 2.82
N LEU A 126 12.24 -3.02 1.89
CA LEU A 126 12.59 -2.50 0.57
C LEU A 126 12.87 -1.01 0.65
N SER A 127 13.99 -0.58 0.08
CA SER A 127 14.36 0.83 0.07
C SER A 127 13.33 1.69 -0.65
N ALA A 128 12.72 1.17 -1.72
CA ALA A 128 11.68 1.88 -2.44
C ALA A 128 10.45 2.14 -1.57
N ASP A 129 10.08 1.20 -0.71
CA ASP A 129 8.96 1.35 0.22
C ASP A 129 9.29 2.37 1.31
N ARG A 130 10.52 2.36 1.81
CA ARG A 130 10.96 3.36 2.79
C ARG A 130 10.96 4.76 2.20
N ASP A 131 11.41 4.90 0.96
CA ASP A 131 11.39 6.18 0.26
C ASP A 131 9.95 6.68 0.08
N ALA A 132 9.05 5.80 -0.30
CA ALA A 132 7.63 6.13 -0.44
C ALA A 132 7.03 6.58 0.90
N LEU A 133 7.35 5.88 1.98
CA LEU A 133 6.85 6.22 3.31
C LEU A 133 7.36 7.60 3.76
N VAL A 134 8.64 7.89 3.54
CA VAL A 134 9.22 9.19 3.86
C VAL A 134 8.54 10.29 3.05
N ARG A 135 8.34 10.05 1.77
CA ARG A 135 7.67 11.01 0.89
C ARG A 135 6.26 11.31 1.41
N LEU A 136 5.52 10.27 1.78
CA LEU A 136 4.18 10.42 2.32
C LEU A 136 4.20 11.22 3.62
N GLN A 137 5.08 10.89 4.55
CA GLN A 137 5.20 11.60 5.82
C GLN A 137 5.48 13.09 5.61
N LEU A 138 6.39 13.42 4.70
CA LEU A 138 6.71 14.80 4.38
C LEU A 138 5.53 15.55 3.76
N THR A 139 4.74 14.86 2.94
CA THR A 139 3.55 15.44 2.30
C THR A 139 2.47 15.78 3.32
N LEU A 140 2.38 15.01 4.41
CA LEU A 140 1.35 15.17 5.44
C LEU A 140 1.71 16.18 6.53
N GLN A 141 2.93 16.69 6.52
CA GLN A 141 3.37 17.68 7.50
C GLN A 141 2.92 19.10 7.16
#